data_f79618580ac3a25300cfb819dcdec749
#
_entry.id   f79618580ac3a25300cfb819dcdec749
#
_cell.length_a   1.000
_cell.length_b   1.000
_cell.length_c   1.000
_cell.angle_alpha   90.00
_cell.angle_beta   90.00
_cell.angle_gamma   90.00
#
_symmetry.space_group_name_H-M   'P 1'
#
loop_
_entity.id
_entity.type
_entity.pdbx_description
1 polymer ?
#
loop_
_entity_poly.entity_id
_entity_poly.type
_entity_poly.pdbx_seq_one_letter_code
_entity_poly.pdbx_strand_id
1 'polypeptide(L)'
;LAGGHNAPVTYALWMIMGEALNRKHNSTGDDRYAADPETSMLSIDALGFRRGREALDTLLQDRDLADHPVMAQAGIRGIRALSGHSETTDLTNDVNGGPSGVGIATAAGKAAFWDMVGAPDSLKIIGIEGEFAMTSGHSQELKTTAVAQQVGKRLRILMSYNNAGIDDKLM
;
A
#
# COMPACT_ATOMS: atom_id res chain seq x y z
N LEU A 1 5.02 3.97 0.82
CA LEU A 1 4.03 4.80 1.47
C LEU A 1 4.73 5.95 2.19
N ALA A 2 4.30 7.20 1.94
CA ALA A 2 4.91 8.38 2.53
C ALA A 2 4.15 8.87 3.77
N GLY A 3 2.84 8.76 3.76
CA GLY A 3 2.00 9.11 4.91
C GLY A 3 1.38 7.88 5.55
N GLY A 4 1.74 7.58 6.81
CA GLY A 4 1.27 6.38 7.51
C GLY A 4 -0.25 6.30 7.63
N HIS A 5 -0.94 7.43 7.74
CA HIS A 5 -2.41 7.48 7.77
C HIS A 5 -3.07 7.00 6.47
N ASN A 6 -2.33 6.89 5.38
CA ASN A 6 -2.80 6.35 4.10
C ASN A 6 -2.67 4.81 4.01
N ALA A 7 -2.21 4.13 5.05
CA ALA A 7 -2.08 2.68 5.06
C ALA A 7 -3.39 1.95 4.70
N PRO A 8 -4.57 2.35 5.22
CA PRO A 8 -5.82 1.69 4.85
C PRO A 8 -6.12 1.74 3.35
N VAL A 9 -5.80 2.86 2.68
CA VAL A 9 -5.99 3.01 1.23
C VAL A 9 -5.07 2.06 0.46
N THR A 10 -3.82 1.94 0.90
CA THR A 10 -2.85 1.03 0.29
C THR A 10 -3.30 -0.42 0.44
N TYR A 11 -3.71 -0.82 1.65
CA TYR A 11 -4.22 -2.16 1.88
C TYR A 11 -5.47 -2.46 1.06
N ALA A 12 -6.43 -1.52 1.01
CA ALA A 12 -7.65 -1.69 0.22
C ALA A 12 -7.33 -1.88 -1.28
N LEU A 13 -6.37 -1.14 -1.82
CA LEU A 13 -5.94 -1.29 -3.20
C LEU A 13 -5.38 -2.69 -3.47
N TRP A 14 -4.52 -3.19 -2.60
CA TRP A 14 -3.95 -4.53 -2.72
C TRP A 14 -4.99 -5.63 -2.57
N MET A 15 -5.96 -5.46 -1.66
CA MET A 15 -7.10 -6.37 -1.52
C MET A 15 -7.95 -6.42 -2.79
N ILE A 16 -8.28 -5.27 -3.38
CA ILE A 16 -9.04 -5.21 -4.63
C ILE A 16 -8.28 -5.91 -5.76
N MET A 17 -6.98 -5.69 -5.86
CA MET A 17 -6.15 -6.36 -6.87
C MET A 17 -6.11 -7.88 -6.64
N GLY A 18 -5.91 -8.32 -5.41
CA GLY A 18 -5.91 -9.74 -5.05
C GLY A 18 -7.24 -10.42 -5.38
N GLU A 19 -8.35 -9.79 -5.03
CA GLU A 19 -9.70 -10.31 -5.35
C GLU A 19 -9.95 -10.35 -6.86
N ALA A 20 -9.52 -9.33 -7.60
CA ALA A 20 -9.67 -9.30 -9.05
C ALA A 20 -8.88 -10.44 -9.72
N LEU A 21 -7.65 -10.67 -9.27
CA LEU A 21 -6.82 -11.79 -9.77
C LEU A 21 -7.45 -13.13 -9.42
N ASN A 22 -7.90 -13.31 -8.19
CA ASN A 22 -8.56 -14.54 -7.74
C ASN A 22 -9.83 -14.83 -8.55
N ARG A 23 -10.68 -13.83 -8.80
CA ARG A 23 -11.86 -13.98 -9.67
C ARG A 23 -11.48 -14.37 -11.09
N LYS A 24 -10.43 -13.77 -11.63
CA LYS A 24 -9.95 -14.08 -12.97
C LYS A 24 -9.41 -15.51 -13.05
N HIS A 25 -8.63 -15.95 -12.08
CA HIS A 25 -8.18 -17.32 -11.96
C HIS A 25 -9.36 -18.30 -11.93
N ASN A 26 -10.31 -18.08 -11.04
CA ASN A 26 -11.49 -18.94 -10.89
C ASN A 26 -12.36 -19.02 -12.16
N SER A 27 -12.40 -17.96 -12.95
CA SER A 27 -13.19 -17.92 -14.19
C SER A 27 -12.48 -18.51 -15.39
N THR A 28 -11.14 -18.49 -15.43
CA THR A 28 -10.34 -18.91 -16.58
C THR A 28 -9.58 -20.21 -16.37
N GLY A 29 -9.34 -20.61 -15.13
CA GLY A 29 -8.42 -21.69 -14.75
C GLY A 29 -6.95 -21.40 -15.08
N ASP A 30 -6.59 -20.14 -15.32
CA ASP A 30 -5.24 -19.74 -15.72
C ASP A 30 -4.39 -19.41 -14.48
N ASP A 31 -3.41 -20.25 -14.19
CA ASP A 31 -2.55 -20.17 -13.02
C ASP A 31 -1.71 -18.88 -12.95
N ARG A 32 -1.57 -18.14 -14.04
CA ARG A 32 -0.94 -16.82 -14.02
C ARG A 32 -1.67 -15.81 -13.14
N TYR A 33 -2.94 -16.06 -12.85
CA TYR A 33 -3.79 -15.23 -11.99
C TYR A 33 -4.06 -15.86 -10.63
N ALA A 34 -3.48 -17.01 -10.33
CA ALA A 34 -3.61 -17.65 -9.03
C ALA A 34 -3.08 -16.71 -7.94
N ALA A 35 -3.88 -16.49 -6.92
CA ALA A 35 -3.46 -15.71 -5.76
C ALA A 35 -2.43 -16.51 -4.97
N ASP A 36 -1.21 -16.02 -4.90
CA ASP A 36 -0.19 -16.61 -4.03
C ASP A 36 -0.60 -16.39 -2.57
N PRO A 37 -0.76 -17.44 -1.76
CA PRO A 37 -1.17 -17.32 -0.36
C PRO A 37 -0.21 -16.48 0.48
N GLU A 38 1.08 -16.43 0.14
CA GLU A 38 2.08 -15.69 0.89
C GLU A 38 2.13 -14.21 0.51
N THR A 39 1.90 -13.88 -0.76
CA THR A 39 2.08 -12.52 -1.26
C THR A 39 0.78 -11.79 -1.58
N SER A 40 -0.31 -12.51 -1.81
CA SER A 40 -1.60 -11.87 -2.11
C SER A 40 -2.30 -11.38 -0.85
N MET A 41 -2.91 -10.22 -0.97
CA MET A 41 -3.81 -9.66 0.05
C MET A 41 -5.25 -9.82 -0.42
N LEU A 42 -6.12 -10.28 0.46
CA LEU A 42 -7.55 -10.54 0.18
C LEU A 42 -8.43 -9.71 1.11
N SER A 43 -9.70 -9.58 0.78
CA SER A 43 -10.66 -8.77 1.55
C SER A 43 -10.76 -9.18 3.02
N ILE A 44 -10.57 -10.47 3.33
CA ILE A 44 -10.57 -10.98 4.70
C ILE A 44 -9.47 -10.34 5.57
N ASP A 45 -8.36 -9.92 4.98
CA ASP A 45 -7.24 -9.32 5.72
C ASP A 45 -7.60 -7.95 6.30
N ALA A 46 -8.70 -7.32 5.84
CA ALA A 46 -9.22 -6.11 6.45
C ALA A 46 -9.55 -6.29 7.94
N LEU A 47 -9.94 -7.48 8.34
CA LEU A 47 -10.20 -7.83 9.74
C LEU A 47 -8.93 -7.76 10.60
N GLY A 48 -7.76 -7.90 9.97
CA GLY A 48 -6.47 -7.85 10.63
C GLY A 48 -5.92 -6.44 10.86
N PHE A 49 -6.59 -5.40 10.37
CA PHE A 49 -6.10 -4.03 10.50
C PHE A 49 -6.04 -3.60 11.98
N ARG A 50 -4.84 -3.23 12.43
CA ARG A 50 -4.53 -2.85 13.82
C ARG A 50 -4.86 -3.92 14.86
N ARG A 51 -4.91 -5.20 14.46
CA ARG A 51 -5.14 -6.32 15.39
C ARG A 51 -3.86 -7.10 15.63
N GLY A 52 -3.63 -7.48 16.88
CA GLY A 52 -2.58 -8.41 17.24
C GLY A 52 -2.93 -9.86 16.85
N ARG A 53 -1.92 -10.72 16.80
CA ARG A 53 -2.07 -12.12 16.40
C ARG A 53 -3.10 -12.86 17.25
N GLU A 54 -3.07 -12.66 18.57
CA GLU A 54 -4.03 -13.31 19.51
C GLU A 54 -5.48 -12.95 19.19
N ALA A 55 -5.75 -11.68 18.84
CA ALA A 55 -7.09 -11.26 18.47
C ALA A 55 -7.55 -11.89 17.14
N LEU A 56 -6.65 -12.13 16.21
CA LEU A 56 -6.95 -12.81 14.95
C LEU A 56 -7.19 -14.30 15.17
N ASP A 57 -6.40 -14.94 16.00
CA ASP A 57 -6.57 -16.35 16.36
C ASP A 57 -7.91 -16.57 17.08
N THR A 58 -8.32 -15.63 17.93
CA THR A 58 -9.66 -15.65 18.58
C THR A 58 -10.77 -15.52 17.55
N LEU A 59 -10.64 -14.62 16.57
CA LEU A 59 -11.62 -14.46 15.49
C LEU A 59 -11.78 -15.74 14.66
N LEU A 60 -10.68 -16.43 14.36
CA LEU A 60 -10.69 -17.67 13.59
C LEU A 60 -11.33 -18.83 14.34
N GLN A 61 -11.37 -18.77 15.68
CA GLN A 61 -12.00 -19.77 16.54
C GLN A 61 -13.48 -19.46 16.82
N ASP A 62 -13.97 -18.28 16.42
CA ASP A 62 -15.36 -17.89 16.62
C ASP A 62 -16.28 -18.73 15.74
N ARG A 63 -17.16 -19.51 16.38
CA ARG A 63 -18.08 -20.41 15.70
C ARG A 63 -19.15 -19.70 14.89
N ASP A 64 -19.56 -18.51 15.34
CA ASP A 64 -20.58 -17.72 14.66
C ASP A 64 -20.05 -17.13 13.34
N LEU A 65 -18.72 -16.98 13.24
CA LEU A 65 -18.03 -16.52 12.06
C LEU A 65 -17.53 -17.66 11.16
N ALA A 66 -17.39 -18.87 11.68
CA ALA A 66 -16.78 -20.00 10.96
C ALA A 66 -17.48 -20.31 9.63
N ASP A 67 -18.81 -20.21 9.61
CA ASP A 67 -19.63 -20.50 8.43
C ASP A 67 -19.82 -19.28 7.51
N HIS A 68 -19.26 -18.12 7.86
CA HIS A 68 -19.41 -16.93 7.04
C HIS A 68 -18.57 -17.05 5.75
N PRO A 69 -19.12 -16.76 4.57
CA PRO A 69 -18.42 -16.94 3.29
C PRO A 69 -17.05 -16.25 3.20
N VAL A 70 -16.89 -15.11 3.90
CA VAL A 70 -15.63 -14.39 3.97
C VAL A 70 -14.56 -15.20 4.71
N MET A 71 -14.94 -16.01 5.71
CA MET A 71 -14.00 -16.83 6.47
C MET A 71 -13.43 -17.98 5.64
N ALA A 72 -14.14 -18.43 4.61
CA ALA A 72 -13.60 -19.42 3.67
C ALA A 72 -12.34 -18.93 2.93
N GLN A 73 -12.19 -17.62 2.78
CA GLN A 73 -10.98 -17.02 2.20
C GLN A 73 -9.76 -17.14 3.11
N ALA A 74 -9.96 -17.20 4.42
CA ALA A 74 -8.86 -17.38 5.36
C ALA A 74 -8.22 -18.77 5.19
N GLY A 75 -9.03 -19.82 5.03
CA GLY A 75 -8.57 -21.18 4.80
C GLY A 75 -7.40 -21.58 5.71
N ILE A 76 -6.42 -22.26 5.15
CA ILE A 76 -5.17 -22.64 5.85
C ILE A 76 -4.24 -21.44 6.05
N ARG A 77 -4.37 -20.42 5.21
CA ARG A 77 -3.51 -19.22 5.22
C ARG A 77 -3.72 -18.36 6.48
N GLY A 78 -4.95 -18.33 7.02
CA GLY A 78 -5.33 -17.42 8.10
C GLY A 78 -5.53 -15.98 7.64
N ILE A 79 -5.75 -15.08 8.60
CA ILE A 79 -5.90 -13.64 8.40
C ILE A 79 -4.55 -12.96 8.65
N ARG A 80 -4.17 -12.02 7.77
CA ARG A 80 -2.94 -11.23 7.96
C ARG A 80 -3.15 -10.17 9.03
N ALA A 81 -2.19 -10.04 9.95
CA ALA A 81 -2.10 -8.87 10.81
C ALA A 81 -1.57 -7.68 9.99
N LEU A 82 -2.31 -6.58 9.97
CA LEU A 82 -1.94 -5.38 9.22
C LEU A 82 -1.66 -4.23 10.17
N SER A 83 -0.48 -3.63 10.06
CA SER A 83 -0.06 -2.50 10.88
C SER A 83 -0.91 -1.25 10.60
N GLY A 84 -1.12 -0.43 11.61
CA GLY A 84 -1.79 0.87 11.45
C GLY A 84 -1.00 1.87 10.61
N HIS A 85 0.33 1.72 10.61
CA HIS A 85 1.26 2.32 9.66
C HIS A 85 1.89 1.15 8.93
N SER A 86 1.73 1.06 7.62
CA SER A 86 2.31 -0.06 6.88
C SER A 86 3.84 -0.01 6.93
N GLU A 87 4.41 -1.13 7.24
CA GLU A 87 5.86 -1.30 7.36
C GLU A 87 6.43 -1.97 6.10
N THR A 88 7.76 -1.95 5.97
CA THR A 88 8.42 -2.66 4.86
C THR A 88 8.28 -4.17 4.94
N THR A 89 7.91 -4.69 6.10
CA THR A 89 7.51 -6.08 6.30
C THR A 89 6.14 -6.40 5.76
N ASP A 90 5.30 -5.36 5.58
CA ASP A 90 4.04 -5.50 4.87
C ASP A 90 4.33 -5.54 3.36
N LEU A 91 3.83 -6.53 2.67
CA LEU A 91 4.09 -6.77 1.22
C LEU A 91 3.65 -5.61 0.31
N THR A 92 3.03 -4.59 0.87
CA THR A 92 2.47 -3.45 0.13
C THR A 92 3.44 -2.31 -0.08
N ASN A 93 4.55 -2.27 0.66
CA ASN A 93 5.46 -1.12 0.64
C ASN A 93 6.91 -1.53 0.65
N ASP A 94 7.69 -0.95 -0.25
CA ASP A 94 9.15 -1.05 -0.22
C ASP A 94 9.78 -0.08 0.80
N VAL A 95 9.09 1.01 1.09
CA VAL A 95 9.55 2.06 2.01
C VAL A 95 8.35 2.68 2.69
N ASN A 96 8.47 2.89 3.99
CA ASN A 96 7.57 3.72 4.77
C ASN A 96 8.35 4.88 5.38
N GLY A 97 7.88 6.12 5.14
CA GLY A 97 8.45 7.32 5.76
C GLY A 97 7.60 7.77 6.94
N GLY A 98 8.18 7.93 8.12
CA GLY A 98 7.46 8.44 9.29
C GLY A 98 7.13 9.94 9.18
N PRO A 99 8.13 10.81 8.98
CA PRO A 99 7.89 12.25 8.85
C PRO A 99 7.22 12.61 7.52
N SER A 100 6.27 13.54 7.58
CA SER A 100 5.57 14.07 6.41
C SER A 100 6.53 14.64 5.36
N GLY A 101 6.33 14.28 4.11
CA GLY A 101 7.13 14.72 2.96
C GLY A 101 8.41 13.91 2.70
N VAL A 102 8.96 13.22 3.69
CA VAL A 102 10.22 12.44 3.54
C VAL A 102 10.01 11.23 2.64
N GLY A 103 8.88 10.56 2.74
CA GLY A 103 8.61 9.37 1.93
C GLY A 103 8.53 9.68 0.43
N ILE A 104 8.02 10.85 0.06
CA ILE A 104 8.01 11.31 -1.34
C ILE A 104 9.44 11.57 -1.84
N ALA A 105 10.30 12.17 -1.03
CA ALA A 105 11.70 12.36 -1.37
C ALA A 105 12.41 11.01 -1.60
N THR A 106 12.12 10.03 -0.74
CA THR A 106 12.62 8.66 -0.91
C THR A 106 12.11 8.03 -2.21
N ALA A 107 10.85 8.21 -2.55
CA ALA A 107 10.28 7.70 -3.80
C ALA A 107 10.98 8.30 -5.04
N ALA A 108 11.31 9.59 -5.00
CA ALA A 108 12.07 10.22 -6.07
C ALA A 108 13.51 9.70 -6.16
N GLY A 109 14.17 9.50 -5.02
CA GLY A 109 15.50 8.88 -5.00
C GLY A 109 15.50 7.47 -5.61
N LYS A 110 14.49 6.66 -5.28
CA LYS A 110 14.30 5.34 -5.92
C LYS A 110 14.06 5.46 -7.42
N ALA A 111 13.25 6.42 -7.85
CA ALA A 111 13.00 6.64 -9.28
C ALA A 111 14.28 7.02 -10.02
N ALA A 112 15.08 7.92 -9.46
CA ALA A 112 16.37 8.31 -10.01
C ALA A 112 17.35 7.13 -10.06
N PHE A 113 17.43 6.33 -9.00
CA PHE A 113 18.27 5.14 -8.98
C PHE A 113 17.89 4.16 -10.10
N TRP A 114 16.61 3.82 -10.23
CA TRP A 114 16.16 2.88 -11.25
C TRP A 114 16.33 3.42 -12.67
N ASP A 115 16.29 4.73 -12.84
CA ASP A 115 16.62 5.36 -14.12
C ASP A 115 18.12 5.25 -14.44
N MET A 116 18.96 5.53 -13.46
CA MET A 116 20.41 5.47 -13.59
C MET A 116 20.93 4.06 -13.92
N VAL A 117 20.30 3.02 -13.38
CA VAL A 117 20.70 1.62 -13.68
C VAL A 117 20.01 1.06 -14.93
N GLY A 118 19.29 1.87 -15.69
CA GLY A 118 18.69 1.47 -16.95
C GLY A 118 17.50 0.51 -16.84
N ALA A 119 16.75 0.57 -15.74
CA ALA A 119 15.56 -0.25 -15.58
C ALA A 119 14.51 0.03 -16.68
N PRO A 120 13.65 -0.95 -17.04
CA PRO A 120 12.60 -0.75 -18.04
C PRO A 120 11.69 0.43 -17.71
N ASP A 121 11.23 1.18 -18.72
CA ASP A 121 10.33 2.34 -18.52
C ASP A 121 8.95 1.94 -17.96
N SER A 122 8.58 0.66 -18.06
CA SER A 122 7.37 0.12 -17.44
C SER A 122 7.42 0.09 -15.91
N LEU A 123 8.63 0.05 -15.33
CA LEU A 123 8.80 0.11 -13.87
C LEU A 123 8.44 1.50 -13.38
N LYS A 124 7.44 1.60 -12.50
CA LYS A 124 6.97 2.85 -11.89
C LYS A 124 7.19 2.82 -10.39
N ILE A 125 7.56 3.95 -9.85
CA ILE A 125 7.64 4.21 -8.42
C ILE A 125 6.43 5.05 -8.03
N ILE A 126 5.65 4.55 -7.10
CA ILE A 126 4.42 5.21 -6.63
C ILE A 126 4.65 5.70 -5.20
N GLY A 127 4.56 7.00 -5.00
CA GLY A 127 4.52 7.62 -3.68
C GLY A 127 3.09 7.98 -3.30
N ILE A 128 2.67 7.62 -2.09
CA ILE A 128 1.33 7.99 -1.56
C ILE A 128 1.54 8.89 -0.36
N GLU A 129 1.01 10.10 -0.42
CA GLU A 129 1.20 11.14 0.62
C GLU A 129 -0.09 11.91 0.88
N GLY A 130 -0.18 12.54 2.05
CA GLY A 130 -1.24 13.51 2.35
C GLY A 130 -0.93 14.89 1.74
N GLU A 131 -1.97 15.66 1.40
CA GLU A 131 -1.81 16.98 0.78
C GLU A 131 -1.10 17.97 1.68
N PHE A 132 -1.32 17.92 3.00
CA PHE A 132 -0.67 18.84 3.92
C PHE A 132 0.85 18.59 3.98
N ALA A 133 1.27 17.35 3.91
CA ALA A 133 2.68 17.00 3.82
C ALA A 133 3.36 17.52 2.55
N MET A 134 2.60 17.73 1.48
CA MET A 134 3.08 18.32 0.23
C MET A 134 3.44 19.80 0.35
N THR A 135 3.07 20.46 1.45
CA THR A 135 3.49 21.86 1.74
C THR A 135 4.88 21.92 2.37
N SER A 136 5.42 20.79 2.83
CA SER A 136 6.75 20.74 3.45
C SER A 136 7.87 21.13 2.48
N GLY A 137 8.97 21.66 3.02
CA GLY A 137 10.14 22.02 2.22
C GLY A 137 10.67 20.85 1.39
N HIS A 138 10.73 19.66 1.95
CA HIS A 138 11.14 18.44 1.24
C HIS A 138 10.32 18.18 -0.02
N SER A 139 9.01 18.38 0.06
CA SER A 139 8.12 18.16 -1.10
C SER A 139 8.30 19.23 -2.18
N GLN A 140 8.62 20.46 -1.80
CA GLN A 140 8.91 21.52 -2.76
C GLN A 140 10.26 21.28 -3.47
N GLU A 141 11.28 20.97 -2.71
CA GLU A 141 12.61 20.60 -3.23
C GLU A 141 12.52 19.41 -4.20
N LEU A 142 11.73 18.40 -3.84
CA LEU A 142 11.48 17.24 -4.66
C LEU A 142 10.94 17.60 -6.05
N LYS A 143 9.96 18.51 -6.14
CA LYS A 143 9.37 18.91 -7.42
C LYS A 143 10.44 19.45 -8.34
N THR A 144 11.31 20.30 -7.82
CA THR A 144 12.42 20.88 -8.55
C THR A 144 13.43 19.81 -9.00
N THR A 145 13.80 18.93 -8.06
CA THR A 145 14.76 17.84 -8.33
C THR A 145 14.19 16.85 -9.34
N ALA A 146 12.92 16.47 -9.22
CA ALA A 146 12.28 15.53 -10.15
C ALA A 146 12.24 16.05 -11.58
N VAL A 147 12.04 17.35 -11.75
CA VAL A 147 12.11 18.01 -13.07
C VAL A 147 13.55 18.03 -13.57
N ALA A 148 14.50 18.49 -12.76
CA ALA A 148 15.90 18.60 -13.13
C ALA A 148 16.53 17.25 -13.53
N GLN A 149 16.17 16.17 -12.82
CA GLN A 149 16.66 14.81 -13.09
C GLN A 149 15.77 14.02 -14.05
N GLN A 150 14.70 14.61 -14.58
CA GLN A 150 13.79 13.98 -15.54
C GLN A 150 13.19 12.64 -15.07
N VAL A 151 13.05 12.43 -13.76
CA VAL A 151 12.52 11.18 -13.17
C VAL A 151 11.00 11.06 -13.29
N GLY A 152 10.33 12.07 -13.80
CA GLY A 152 8.87 12.10 -13.96
C GLY A 152 8.30 10.96 -14.82
N LYS A 153 9.11 10.34 -15.68
CA LYS A 153 8.68 9.15 -16.44
C LYS A 153 8.40 7.93 -15.53
N ARG A 154 9.09 7.82 -14.39
CA ARG A 154 8.98 6.71 -13.42
C ARG A 154 8.18 7.05 -12.19
N LEU A 155 8.28 8.28 -11.69
CA LEU A 155 7.63 8.70 -10.46
C LEU A 155 6.15 9.03 -10.67
N ARG A 156 5.31 8.48 -9.81
CA ARG A 156 3.89 8.85 -9.69
C ARG A 156 3.61 9.18 -8.23
N ILE A 157 3.00 10.32 -7.99
CA ILE A 157 2.58 10.73 -6.65
C ILE A 157 1.06 10.69 -6.61
N LEU A 158 0.54 9.87 -5.70
CA LEU A 158 -0.87 9.82 -5.36
C LEU A 158 -1.06 10.65 -4.09
N MET A 159 -1.82 11.71 -4.20
CA MET A 159 -2.11 12.60 -3.09
C MET A 159 -3.47 12.27 -2.49
N SER A 160 -3.49 11.91 -1.22
CA SER A 160 -4.72 11.78 -0.45
C SER A 160 -5.19 13.18 -0.04
N TYR A 161 -6.20 13.68 -0.71
CA TYR A 161 -6.70 15.04 -0.51
C TYR A 161 -7.99 15.02 0.31
N ASN A 162 -7.94 15.61 1.51
CA ASN A 162 -9.10 15.79 2.38
C ASN A 162 -9.29 17.24 2.85
N ASN A 163 -8.48 18.18 2.36
CA ASN A 163 -8.47 19.58 2.70
C ASN A 163 -8.30 19.84 4.21
N ALA A 164 -7.52 19.00 4.88
CA ALA A 164 -7.29 19.12 6.32
C ALA A 164 -5.85 18.78 6.70
N GLY A 165 -5.26 19.61 7.53
CA GLY A 165 -4.08 19.32 8.31
C GLY A 165 -4.45 18.98 9.77
N ILE A 166 -3.45 18.76 10.61
CA ILE A 166 -3.68 18.51 12.05
C ILE A 166 -4.26 19.77 12.71
N ASP A 167 -3.78 20.93 12.32
CA ASP A 167 -4.10 22.19 12.99
C ASP A 167 -5.14 23.02 12.23
N ASP A 168 -5.25 22.87 10.91
CA ASP A 168 -6.17 23.69 10.12
C ASP A 168 -6.43 23.11 8.70
N LYS A 169 -7.30 23.78 7.96
CA LYS A 169 -7.54 23.48 6.55
C LYS A 169 -6.37 23.94 5.69
N LEU A 170 -6.17 23.23 4.59
CA LEU A 170 -5.29 23.71 3.53
C LEU A 170 -5.96 24.92 2.86
N MET A 171 -5.26 26.06 2.83
CA MET A 171 -5.74 27.26 2.12
C MET A 171 -5.47 27.16 0.62
#